data_9fccf91cf4d9d80978f664a93412b849
#
_entry.id   9fccf91cf4d9d80978f664a93412b849
#
_cell.length_a   1.000
_cell.length_b   1.000
_cell.length_c   1.000
_cell.angle_alpha   90.00
_cell.angle_beta   90.00
_cell.angle_gamma   90.00
#
_symmetry.space_group_name_H-M   'P 1'
#
loop_
_entity.id
_entity.type
_entity.pdbx_description
1 polymer ?
#
loop_
_entity_poly.entity_id
_entity_poly.type
_entity_poly.pdbx_seq_one_letter_code
_entity_poly.pdbx_strand_id
1 'polypeptide(L)'
;MEKRKDTAGYQNQCFTMMVLLNFIIVLFLAFTIVFTQYRVAAAQEAQKFIATLKVMPERPEQRIIMVVFSLFFLCGIIYYKRKNEAEGKEKVLLWNVFEIIFLIFVLKELDMSYNGVIFLVVADMLTYVEDRKNKLIFLFIAFLCYMVCSYNLITMFIPLNSFETWVAFYDWNTERVFLSVKTICEITNMVLFLVYIVILMMKDRRERERIKLLNEQLQKANEQLHEFAQEKELMGETKERNRLAREIHDTLGHILTGISVGIDAVLVLMDIAPDKAKEQLEGIGDTARRGLQDVRRSVRKLKPDALERMSLSNAIHQMIED
;
A
#
# COMPACT_ATOMS: atom_id res chain seq x y z
N MET A 1 -15.32 -9.23 -1.43
CA MET A 1 -14.61 -9.45 -0.14
C MET A 1 -14.16 -10.92 0.03
N GLU A 2 -14.93 -11.89 -0.37
CA GLU A 2 -14.67 -13.33 -0.27
C GLU A 2 -13.42 -13.79 -1.05
N LYS A 3 -13.27 -13.40 -2.31
CA LYS A 3 -12.06 -13.72 -3.13
C LYS A 3 -10.71 -13.18 -2.61
N ARG A 4 -10.72 -12.23 -1.66
CA ARG A 4 -9.48 -11.70 -1.04
C ARG A 4 -8.98 -12.61 0.07
N LYS A 5 -9.89 -13.23 0.85
CA LYS A 5 -9.54 -14.24 1.85
C LYS A 5 -8.91 -15.48 1.20
N ASP A 6 -9.38 -15.85 0.00
CA ASP A 6 -8.90 -17.05 -0.69
C ASP A 6 -7.44 -16.92 -1.15
N THR A 7 -7.03 -15.84 -1.83
CA THR A 7 -5.66 -15.73 -2.36
C THR A 7 -4.60 -15.54 -1.27
N ALA A 8 -4.90 -14.80 -0.20
CA ALA A 8 -4.01 -14.70 0.96
C ALA A 8 -3.92 -16.04 1.70
N GLY A 9 -5.03 -16.77 1.78
CA GLY A 9 -5.08 -18.12 2.31
C GLY A 9 -4.21 -19.10 1.52
N TYR A 10 -4.35 -19.12 0.20
CA TYR A 10 -3.53 -19.97 -0.68
C TYR A 10 -2.04 -19.62 -0.64
N GLN A 11 -1.69 -18.35 -0.56
CA GLN A 11 -0.30 -17.92 -0.41
C GLN A 11 0.31 -18.47 0.88
N ASN A 12 -0.41 -18.33 2.02
CA ASN A 12 0.06 -18.82 3.30
C ASN A 12 0.13 -20.35 3.35
N GLN A 13 -0.85 -21.04 2.77
CA GLN A 13 -0.83 -22.50 2.67
C GLN A 13 0.37 -23.00 1.85
N CYS A 14 0.59 -22.44 0.67
CA CYS A 14 1.71 -22.79 -0.18
C CYS A 14 3.06 -22.55 0.52
N PHE A 15 3.19 -21.42 1.21
CA PHE A 15 4.40 -21.12 1.98
C PHE A 15 4.60 -22.10 3.16
N THR A 16 3.54 -22.41 3.90
CA THR A 16 3.61 -23.40 4.99
C THR A 16 4.01 -24.78 4.47
N MET A 17 3.50 -25.18 3.31
CA MET A 17 3.94 -26.42 2.64
C MET A 17 5.42 -26.39 2.29
N MET A 18 5.94 -25.25 1.79
CA MET A 18 7.38 -25.07 1.53
C MET A 18 8.21 -25.20 2.80
N VAL A 19 7.79 -24.59 3.91
CA VAL A 19 8.48 -24.69 5.21
C VAL A 19 8.53 -26.15 5.66
N LEU A 20 7.39 -26.85 5.68
CA LEU A 20 7.30 -28.25 6.09
C LEU A 20 8.13 -29.16 5.19
N LEU A 21 8.04 -28.97 3.87
CA LEU A 21 8.81 -29.77 2.93
C LEU A 21 10.32 -29.59 3.14
N ASN A 22 10.81 -28.33 3.23
CA ASN A 22 12.23 -28.07 3.47
C ASN A 22 12.69 -28.63 4.81
N PHE A 23 11.85 -28.52 5.86
CA PHE A 23 12.13 -29.10 7.16
C PHE A 23 12.34 -30.62 7.06
N ILE A 24 11.44 -31.32 6.39
CA ILE A 24 11.53 -32.76 6.17
C ILE A 24 12.76 -33.14 5.34
N ILE A 25 13.05 -32.43 4.25
CA ILE A 25 14.19 -32.72 3.37
C ILE A 25 15.49 -32.53 4.10
N VAL A 26 15.69 -31.42 4.81
CA VAL A 26 16.92 -31.11 5.54
C VAL A 26 17.17 -32.18 6.63
N LEU A 27 16.13 -32.52 7.38
CA LEU A 27 16.27 -33.61 8.40
C LEU A 27 16.55 -34.98 7.78
N PHE A 28 15.89 -35.32 6.68
CA PHE A 28 16.12 -36.56 5.95
C PHE A 28 17.58 -36.66 5.48
N LEU A 29 18.12 -35.63 4.85
CA LEU A 29 19.51 -35.62 4.37
C LEU A 29 20.50 -35.65 5.53
N ALA A 30 20.31 -34.83 6.55
CA ALA A 30 21.18 -34.82 7.73
C ALA A 30 21.18 -36.15 8.45
N PHE A 31 19.99 -36.74 8.65
CA PHE A 31 19.89 -38.09 9.27
C PHE A 31 20.58 -39.16 8.42
N THR A 32 20.40 -39.16 7.11
CA THR A 32 21.04 -40.10 6.19
C THR A 32 22.56 -39.99 6.27
N ILE A 33 23.12 -38.78 6.25
CA ILE A 33 24.57 -38.55 6.36
C ILE A 33 25.08 -39.06 7.71
N VAL A 34 24.43 -38.65 8.80
CA VAL A 34 24.84 -39.01 10.17
C VAL A 34 24.72 -40.55 10.39
N PHE A 35 23.62 -41.14 9.93
CA PHE A 35 23.42 -42.59 10.01
C PHE A 35 24.49 -43.36 9.22
N THR A 36 24.84 -42.84 8.03
CA THR A 36 25.93 -43.45 7.22
C THR A 36 27.28 -43.34 7.94
N GLN A 37 27.58 -42.21 8.60
CA GLN A 37 28.81 -42.09 9.41
C GLN A 37 28.91 -43.16 10.51
N TYR A 38 27.80 -43.41 11.23
CA TYR A 38 27.77 -44.48 12.25
C TYR A 38 27.91 -45.85 11.62
N ARG A 39 27.29 -46.12 10.49
CA ARG A 39 27.40 -47.39 9.76
C ARG A 39 28.84 -47.63 9.27
N VAL A 40 29.49 -46.62 8.71
CA VAL A 40 30.89 -46.67 8.27
C VAL A 40 31.81 -46.93 9.44
N ALA A 41 31.63 -46.25 10.59
CA ALA A 41 32.46 -46.46 11.78
C ALA A 41 32.35 -47.90 12.35
N ALA A 42 31.18 -48.54 12.16
CA ALA A 42 30.95 -49.93 12.59
C ALA A 42 31.38 -51.00 11.56
N ALA A 43 31.70 -50.60 10.31
CA ALA A 43 32.01 -51.52 9.22
C ALA A 43 33.51 -51.90 9.21
N GLN A 44 33.81 -53.16 8.84
CA GLN A 44 35.20 -53.64 8.70
C GLN A 44 35.96 -52.97 7.54
N GLU A 45 35.24 -52.44 6.54
CA GLU A 45 35.79 -51.73 5.37
C GLU A 45 35.84 -50.23 5.51
N ALA A 46 35.73 -49.69 6.75
CA ALA A 46 35.71 -48.26 7.03
C ALA A 46 36.88 -47.49 6.36
N GLN A 47 38.09 -48.07 6.39
CA GLN A 47 39.26 -47.40 5.79
C GLN A 47 39.14 -47.21 4.29
N LYS A 48 38.56 -48.15 3.55
CA LYS A 48 38.37 -48.03 2.10
C LYS A 48 37.38 -46.91 1.79
N PHE A 49 36.28 -46.82 2.54
CA PHE A 49 35.29 -45.77 2.35
C PHE A 49 35.84 -44.40 2.75
N ILE A 50 36.54 -44.31 3.90
CA ILE A 50 37.15 -43.04 4.34
C ILE A 50 38.16 -42.51 3.30
N ALA A 51 38.88 -43.39 2.61
CA ALA A 51 39.78 -42.99 1.52
C ALA A 51 39.06 -42.38 0.30
N THR A 52 37.74 -42.56 0.14
CA THR A 52 36.93 -41.91 -0.92
C THR A 52 36.45 -40.52 -0.53
N LEU A 53 36.49 -40.16 0.76
CA LEU A 53 36.06 -38.86 1.24
C LEU A 53 37.10 -37.78 0.93
N LYS A 54 36.64 -36.62 0.45
CA LYS A 54 37.49 -35.46 0.17
C LYS A 54 37.95 -34.75 1.44
N VAL A 55 37.11 -34.79 2.48
CA VAL A 55 37.35 -34.16 3.79
C VAL A 55 36.94 -35.13 4.90
N MET A 56 37.72 -35.14 5.97
CA MET A 56 37.33 -35.89 7.16
C MET A 56 36.05 -35.35 7.76
N PRO A 57 35.05 -36.21 8.01
CA PRO A 57 33.76 -35.76 8.50
C PRO A 57 33.85 -35.22 9.93
N GLU A 58 33.04 -34.20 10.22
CA GLU A 58 32.81 -33.74 11.58
C GLU A 58 32.11 -34.80 12.40
N ARG A 59 32.15 -34.67 13.75
CA ARG A 59 31.47 -35.62 14.66
C ARG A 59 29.98 -35.67 14.34
N PRO A 60 29.36 -36.85 14.17
CA PRO A 60 27.97 -36.98 13.76
C PRO A 60 26.98 -36.30 14.71
N GLU A 61 27.27 -36.34 16.04
CA GLU A 61 26.43 -35.69 17.05
C GLU A 61 26.45 -34.15 16.88
N GLN A 62 27.60 -33.54 16.58
CA GLN A 62 27.74 -32.13 16.40
C GLN A 62 26.98 -31.67 15.14
N ARG A 63 27.10 -32.42 14.03
CA ARG A 63 26.40 -32.12 12.77
C ARG A 63 24.89 -32.10 12.97
N ILE A 64 24.29 -33.12 13.56
CA ILE A 64 22.84 -33.19 13.74
C ILE A 64 22.32 -32.07 14.65
N ILE A 65 23.06 -31.76 15.74
CA ILE A 65 22.69 -30.64 16.65
C ILE A 65 22.74 -29.31 15.90
N MET A 66 23.79 -29.06 15.12
CA MET A 66 23.93 -27.80 14.38
C MET A 66 22.88 -27.62 13.28
N VAL A 67 22.55 -28.71 12.55
CA VAL A 67 21.47 -28.71 11.56
C VAL A 67 20.12 -28.39 12.23
N VAL A 68 19.75 -29.09 13.30
CA VAL A 68 18.50 -28.91 14.00
C VAL A 68 18.40 -27.49 14.59
N PHE A 69 19.47 -27.01 15.22
CA PHE A 69 19.57 -25.68 15.77
C PHE A 69 19.36 -24.61 14.69
N SER A 70 20.16 -24.69 13.62
CA SER A 70 20.09 -23.71 12.53
C SER A 70 18.72 -23.69 11.84
N LEU A 71 18.13 -24.88 11.62
CA LEU A 71 16.81 -25.01 11.00
C LEU A 71 15.70 -24.48 11.93
N PHE A 72 15.79 -24.75 13.23
CA PHE A 72 14.85 -24.26 14.23
C PHE A 72 14.86 -22.71 14.28
N PHE A 73 16.06 -22.11 14.34
CA PHE A 73 16.18 -20.67 14.34
C PHE A 73 15.72 -20.03 13.03
N LEU A 74 16.06 -20.62 11.87
CA LEU A 74 15.58 -20.16 10.56
C LEU A 74 14.05 -20.14 10.50
N CYS A 75 13.41 -21.25 10.85
CA CYS A 75 11.93 -21.33 10.89
C CYS A 75 11.33 -20.39 11.94
N GLY A 76 11.98 -20.22 13.08
CA GLY A 76 11.56 -19.32 14.15
C GLY A 76 11.58 -17.85 13.71
N ILE A 77 12.64 -17.41 13.02
CA ILE A 77 12.78 -16.06 12.48
C ILE A 77 11.69 -15.79 11.44
N ILE A 78 11.49 -16.70 10.50
CA ILE A 78 10.44 -16.60 9.48
C ILE A 78 9.06 -16.51 10.13
N TYR A 79 8.78 -17.35 11.12
CA TYR A 79 7.51 -17.31 11.85
C TYR A 79 7.31 -15.99 12.61
N TYR A 80 8.34 -15.53 13.33
CA TYR A 80 8.30 -14.28 14.08
C TYR A 80 8.04 -13.07 13.17
N LYS A 81 8.76 -12.98 12.06
CA LYS A 81 8.62 -11.93 11.05
C LYS A 81 7.21 -11.84 10.48
N ARG A 82 6.61 -12.99 10.14
CA ARG A 82 5.24 -13.06 9.62
C ARG A 82 4.17 -12.74 10.64
N LYS A 83 4.41 -13.05 11.92
CA LYS A 83 3.47 -12.71 12.99
C LYS A 83 3.47 -11.20 13.30
N ASN A 84 4.61 -10.53 13.14
CA ASN A 84 4.82 -9.14 13.48
C ASN A 84 5.00 -8.26 12.23
N GLU A 85 4.15 -8.44 11.21
CA GLU A 85 4.20 -7.71 9.92
C GLU A 85 4.19 -6.17 10.06
N ALA A 86 3.75 -5.62 11.19
CA ALA A 86 3.70 -4.17 11.48
C ALA A 86 5.06 -3.57 11.91
N GLU A 87 6.11 -4.37 12.07
CA GLU A 87 7.43 -3.86 12.42
C GLU A 87 8.06 -3.10 11.25
N GLY A 88 8.68 -1.93 11.53
CA GLY A 88 9.24 -1.04 10.51
C GLY A 88 10.28 -1.73 9.61
N LYS A 89 10.49 -1.17 8.40
CA LYS A 89 11.38 -1.73 7.35
C LYS A 89 12.81 -2.03 7.83
N GLU A 90 13.33 -1.27 8.79
CA GLU A 90 14.67 -1.48 9.36
C GLU A 90 14.78 -2.81 10.11
N LYS A 91 13.75 -3.18 10.88
CA LYS A 91 13.74 -4.45 11.61
C LYS A 91 13.60 -5.64 10.67
N VAL A 92 12.80 -5.52 9.61
CA VAL A 92 12.69 -6.55 8.58
C VAL A 92 14.04 -6.83 7.93
N LEU A 93 14.83 -5.77 7.62
CA LEU A 93 16.17 -5.90 7.07
C LEU A 93 17.11 -6.67 8.02
N LEU A 94 17.06 -6.35 9.31
CA LEU A 94 17.85 -7.05 10.33
C LEU A 94 17.52 -8.54 10.37
N TRP A 95 16.24 -8.90 10.39
CA TRP A 95 15.80 -10.30 10.38
C TRP A 95 16.21 -11.03 9.10
N ASN A 96 16.21 -10.38 7.95
CA ASN A 96 16.71 -10.94 6.69
C ASN A 96 18.19 -11.31 6.77
N VAL A 97 19.02 -10.50 7.46
CA VAL A 97 20.43 -10.83 7.69
C VAL A 97 20.57 -12.10 8.52
N PHE A 98 19.79 -12.23 9.60
CA PHE A 98 19.81 -13.46 10.41
C PHE A 98 19.33 -14.68 9.61
N GLU A 99 18.32 -14.56 8.77
CA GLU A 99 17.89 -15.63 7.87
C GLU A 99 19.01 -16.11 6.95
N ILE A 100 19.76 -15.17 6.35
CA ILE A 100 20.91 -15.51 5.49
C ILE A 100 22.00 -16.22 6.31
N ILE A 101 22.28 -15.77 7.52
CA ILE A 101 23.28 -16.41 8.39
C ILE A 101 22.88 -17.86 8.68
N PHE A 102 21.65 -18.10 9.13
CA PHE A 102 21.19 -19.47 9.43
C PHE A 102 21.04 -20.32 8.16
N LEU A 103 20.67 -19.73 7.02
CA LEU A 103 20.70 -20.41 5.73
C LEU A 103 22.12 -20.93 5.41
N ILE A 104 23.14 -20.09 5.55
CA ILE A 104 24.54 -20.47 5.30
C ILE A 104 24.95 -21.62 6.23
N PHE A 105 24.55 -21.58 7.50
CA PHE A 105 24.82 -22.67 8.43
C PHE A 105 24.17 -23.99 7.98
N VAL A 106 22.89 -23.96 7.59
CA VAL A 106 22.19 -25.16 7.08
C VAL A 106 22.89 -25.72 5.83
N LEU A 107 23.25 -24.84 4.87
CA LEU A 107 23.94 -25.26 3.64
C LEU A 107 25.32 -25.88 3.93
N LYS A 108 26.07 -25.27 4.86
CA LYS A 108 27.40 -25.78 5.29
C LYS A 108 27.28 -27.18 5.91
N GLU A 109 26.38 -27.36 6.86
CA GLU A 109 26.23 -28.62 7.58
C GLU A 109 25.71 -29.77 6.69
N LEU A 110 25.04 -29.43 5.58
CA LEU A 110 24.64 -30.41 4.55
C LEU A 110 25.69 -30.57 3.44
N ASP A 111 26.91 -30.05 3.62
CA ASP A 111 27.96 -30.07 2.60
C ASP A 111 27.48 -29.59 1.23
N MET A 112 26.61 -28.53 1.21
CA MET A 112 25.96 -27.98 0.00
C MET A 112 25.17 -29.04 -0.82
N SER A 113 24.79 -30.13 -0.20
CA SER A 113 24.08 -31.25 -0.87
C SER A 113 22.63 -30.90 -1.23
N TYR A 114 22.08 -29.83 -0.64
CA TYR A 114 20.71 -29.40 -0.89
C TYR A 114 20.57 -27.86 -0.84
N ASN A 115 20.38 -27.24 -2.00
CA ASN A 115 20.27 -25.80 -2.12
C ASN A 115 18.81 -25.30 -2.11
N GLY A 116 17.84 -26.20 -2.00
CA GLY A 116 16.41 -25.86 -2.04
C GLY A 116 15.96 -24.97 -0.88
N VAL A 117 16.67 -24.92 0.25
CA VAL A 117 16.38 -24.02 1.37
C VAL A 117 16.51 -22.55 0.95
N ILE A 118 17.34 -22.24 -0.07
CA ILE A 118 17.46 -20.89 -0.64
C ILE A 118 16.10 -20.42 -1.13
N PHE A 119 15.31 -21.27 -1.79
CA PHE A 119 13.98 -20.93 -2.29
C PHE A 119 13.02 -20.53 -1.16
N LEU A 120 13.13 -21.17 0.01
CA LEU A 120 12.32 -20.82 1.17
C LEU A 120 12.63 -19.41 1.69
N VAL A 121 13.91 -19.10 1.86
CA VAL A 121 14.36 -17.78 2.34
C VAL A 121 14.04 -16.70 1.32
N VAL A 122 14.27 -16.96 0.03
CA VAL A 122 13.90 -16.04 -1.06
C VAL A 122 12.40 -15.79 -1.10
N ALA A 123 11.57 -16.82 -0.93
CA ALA A 123 10.11 -16.69 -0.91
C ALA A 123 9.64 -15.81 0.27
N ASP A 124 10.28 -15.93 1.43
CA ASP A 124 9.96 -15.10 2.59
C ASP A 124 10.38 -13.65 2.35
N MET A 125 11.63 -13.39 1.98
CA MET A 125 12.15 -12.06 1.71
C MET A 125 11.36 -11.32 0.63
N LEU A 126 10.96 -12.03 -0.44
CA LEU A 126 10.22 -11.48 -1.56
C LEU A 126 8.83 -10.95 -1.16
N THR A 127 8.25 -11.48 -0.09
CA THR A 127 6.97 -11.02 0.45
C THR A 127 7.02 -9.57 0.91
N TYR A 128 8.17 -9.09 1.40
CA TYR A 128 8.39 -7.75 1.94
C TYR A 128 8.91 -6.73 0.92
N VAL A 129 9.19 -7.16 -0.31
CA VAL A 129 9.58 -6.25 -1.40
C VAL A 129 8.31 -5.68 -2.04
N GLU A 130 8.12 -4.35 -2.00
CA GLU A 130 6.90 -3.69 -2.47
C GLU A 130 6.87 -3.48 -3.99
N ASP A 131 8.02 -3.09 -4.58
CA ASP A 131 8.07 -2.71 -5.99
C ASP A 131 8.34 -3.92 -6.91
N ARG A 132 7.56 -4.00 -8.02
CA ARG A 132 7.68 -5.08 -9.00
C ARG A 132 9.08 -5.13 -9.65
N LYS A 133 9.67 -3.98 -9.95
CA LYS A 133 11.02 -3.94 -10.54
C LYS A 133 12.04 -4.52 -9.57
N ASN A 134 11.95 -4.12 -8.30
CA ASN A 134 12.83 -4.62 -7.25
C ASN A 134 12.59 -6.11 -7.00
N LYS A 135 11.35 -6.62 -7.06
CA LYS A 135 11.07 -8.06 -7.00
C LYS A 135 11.76 -8.84 -8.11
N LEU A 136 11.71 -8.35 -9.35
CA LEU A 136 12.36 -9.02 -10.48
C LEU A 136 13.88 -9.00 -10.35
N ILE A 137 14.46 -7.88 -9.93
CA ILE A 137 15.91 -7.76 -9.66
C ILE A 137 16.30 -8.72 -8.54
N PHE A 138 15.53 -8.76 -7.46
CA PHE A 138 15.78 -9.66 -6.33
C PHE A 138 15.72 -11.14 -6.75
N LEU A 139 14.72 -11.53 -7.55
CA LEU A 139 14.61 -12.89 -8.11
C LEU A 139 15.81 -13.24 -8.99
N PHE A 140 16.28 -12.31 -9.80
CA PHE A 140 17.46 -12.52 -10.64
C PHE A 140 18.72 -12.71 -9.80
N ILE A 141 18.93 -11.87 -8.78
CA ILE A 141 20.06 -12.02 -7.84
C ILE A 141 19.96 -13.35 -7.09
N ALA A 142 18.76 -13.72 -6.61
CA ALA A 142 18.54 -14.98 -5.91
C ALA A 142 18.82 -16.20 -6.81
N PHE A 143 18.47 -16.12 -8.09
CA PHE A 143 18.81 -17.15 -9.07
C PHE A 143 20.33 -17.26 -9.27
N LEU A 144 21.04 -16.14 -9.37
CA LEU A 144 22.51 -16.16 -9.44
C LEU A 144 23.13 -16.76 -8.18
N CYS A 145 22.65 -16.38 -7.00
CA CYS A 145 23.10 -16.95 -5.73
C CYS A 145 22.86 -18.47 -5.69
N TYR A 146 21.67 -18.92 -6.13
CA TYR A 146 21.36 -20.35 -6.21
C TYR A 146 22.33 -21.11 -7.14
N MET A 147 22.66 -20.53 -8.29
CA MET A 147 23.62 -21.12 -9.23
C MET A 147 25.03 -21.19 -8.63
N VAL A 148 25.48 -20.14 -7.96
CA VAL A 148 26.80 -20.10 -7.30
C VAL A 148 26.88 -21.07 -6.13
N CYS A 149 25.81 -21.23 -5.35
CA CYS A 149 25.73 -22.17 -4.24
C CYS A 149 25.62 -23.64 -4.68
N SER A 150 25.72 -23.95 -5.99
CA SER A 150 25.68 -25.33 -6.44
C SER A 150 26.92 -26.09 -5.94
N TYR A 151 26.74 -27.36 -5.51
CA TYR A 151 27.81 -28.21 -5.03
C TYR A 151 29.01 -28.26 -5.98
N ASN A 152 28.75 -28.40 -7.28
CA ASN A 152 29.78 -28.50 -8.31
C ASN A 152 30.69 -27.27 -8.40
N LEU A 153 30.12 -26.07 -8.24
CA LEU A 153 30.91 -24.82 -8.28
C LEU A 153 31.71 -24.62 -6.99
N ILE A 154 31.06 -24.84 -5.85
CA ILE A 154 31.72 -24.66 -4.54
C ILE A 154 32.87 -25.63 -4.33
N THR A 155 32.74 -26.88 -4.78
CA THR A 155 33.80 -27.86 -4.65
C THR A 155 35.05 -27.57 -5.47
N MET A 156 35.03 -26.61 -6.39
CA MET A 156 36.23 -26.09 -7.05
C MET A 156 37.12 -25.30 -6.10
N PHE A 157 36.55 -24.70 -5.06
CA PHE A 157 37.26 -23.84 -4.11
C PHE A 157 37.41 -24.48 -2.73
N ILE A 158 36.39 -25.24 -2.30
CA ILE A 158 36.33 -25.83 -0.96
C ILE A 158 36.04 -27.34 -1.13
N PRO A 159 36.89 -28.22 -0.66
CA PRO A 159 36.62 -29.65 -0.73
C PRO A 159 35.44 -29.98 0.20
N LEU A 160 34.40 -30.59 -0.32
CA LEU A 160 33.19 -31.02 0.38
C LEU A 160 32.82 -32.43 -0.03
N ASN A 161 32.18 -33.18 0.86
CA ASN A 161 31.66 -34.50 0.55
C ASN A 161 30.22 -34.39 0.03
N SER A 162 29.93 -34.86 -1.17
CA SER A 162 28.58 -34.86 -1.70
C SER A 162 27.68 -35.86 -0.98
N PHE A 163 26.36 -35.63 -1.06
CA PHE A 163 25.39 -36.64 -0.58
C PHE A 163 25.55 -37.97 -1.32
N GLU A 164 25.86 -37.91 -2.63
CA GLU A 164 26.15 -39.09 -3.44
C GLU A 164 27.32 -39.89 -2.88
N THR A 165 28.40 -39.24 -2.39
CA THR A 165 29.54 -39.91 -1.75
C THR A 165 29.13 -40.68 -0.49
N TRP A 166 28.20 -40.08 0.30
CA TRP A 166 27.72 -40.76 1.52
C TRP A 166 26.86 -41.98 1.22
N VAL A 167 25.92 -41.85 0.22
CA VAL A 167 25.02 -42.96 -0.10
C VAL A 167 25.69 -44.08 -0.93
N ALA A 168 26.82 -43.79 -1.59
CA ALA A 168 27.64 -44.80 -2.26
C ALA A 168 28.20 -45.91 -1.31
N PHE A 169 28.11 -45.73 0.01
CA PHE A 169 28.39 -46.77 1.00
C PHE A 169 27.40 -47.92 0.95
N TYR A 170 26.17 -47.69 0.51
CA TYR A 170 25.11 -48.69 0.46
C TYR A 170 25.16 -49.50 -0.84
N ASP A 171 24.41 -50.60 -0.86
CA ASP A 171 24.22 -51.39 -2.07
C ASP A 171 23.50 -50.53 -3.17
N TRP A 172 23.73 -50.92 -4.41
CA TRP A 172 23.27 -50.18 -5.60
C TRP A 172 21.76 -49.85 -5.61
N ASN A 173 20.92 -50.77 -5.08
CA ASN A 173 19.47 -50.52 -4.99
C ASN A 173 19.14 -49.47 -3.95
N THR A 174 19.74 -49.51 -2.77
CA THR A 174 19.53 -48.56 -1.67
C THR A 174 20.06 -47.16 -2.04
N GLU A 175 21.24 -47.09 -2.64
CA GLU A 175 21.82 -45.85 -3.16
C GLU A 175 20.84 -45.14 -4.13
N ARG A 176 20.32 -45.88 -5.13
CA ARG A 176 19.37 -45.35 -6.07
C ARG A 176 18.08 -44.84 -5.42
N VAL A 177 17.57 -45.53 -4.42
CA VAL A 177 16.38 -45.09 -3.69
C VAL A 177 16.65 -43.75 -3.01
N PHE A 178 17.77 -43.59 -2.29
CA PHE A 178 18.12 -42.33 -1.63
C PHE A 178 18.28 -41.16 -2.64
N LEU A 179 18.95 -41.38 -3.76
CA LEU A 179 19.15 -40.40 -4.80
C LEU A 179 17.81 -40.01 -5.49
N SER A 180 16.94 -41.00 -5.74
CA SER A 180 15.61 -40.74 -6.33
C SER A 180 14.73 -39.90 -5.38
N VAL A 181 14.73 -40.24 -4.08
CA VAL A 181 13.99 -39.49 -3.07
C VAL A 181 14.49 -38.04 -3.00
N LYS A 182 15.82 -37.83 -2.93
CA LYS A 182 16.43 -36.50 -2.97
C LYS A 182 15.96 -35.73 -4.18
N THR A 183 16.08 -36.29 -5.38
CA THR A 183 15.70 -35.62 -6.65
C THR A 183 14.21 -35.27 -6.70
N ILE A 184 13.34 -36.20 -6.27
CA ILE A 184 11.89 -35.93 -6.20
C ILE A 184 11.60 -34.76 -5.24
N CYS A 185 12.24 -34.74 -4.08
CA CYS A 185 12.10 -33.67 -3.10
C CYS A 185 12.57 -32.32 -3.65
N GLU A 186 13.71 -32.27 -4.33
CA GLU A 186 14.25 -31.06 -4.96
C GLU A 186 13.31 -30.52 -6.04
N ILE A 187 12.81 -31.39 -6.92
CA ILE A 187 11.84 -31.00 -7.96
C ILE A 187 10.55 -30.49 -7.33
N THR A 188 10.03 -31.20 -6.32
CA THR A 188 8.80 -30.79 -5.62
C THR A 188 8.96 -29.43 -4.96
N ASN A 189 10.09 -29.17 -4.30
CA ASN A 189 10.37 -27.87 -3.69
C ASN A 189 10.47 -26.76 -4.74
N MET A 190 11.12 -27.00 -5.87
CA MET A 190 11.20 -26.08 -7.00
C MET A 190 9.81 -25.75 -7.56
N VAL A 191 8.96 -26.74 -7.75
CA VAL A 191 7.58 -26.56 -8.25
C VAL A 191 6.77 -25.73 -7.25
N LEU A 192 6.85 -26.03 -5.94
CA LEU A 192 6.17 -25.26 -4.90
C LEU A 192 6.63 -23.80 -4.89
N PHE A 193 7.94 -23.55 -5.03
CA PHE A 193 8.48 -22.21 -5.14
C PHE A 193 7.92 -21.46 -6.35
N LEU A 194 7.88 -22.08 -7.54
CA LEU A 194 7.30 -21.48 -8.75
C LEU A 194 5.81 -21.15 -8.56
N VAL A 195 5.04 -22.08 -7.98
CA VAL A 195 3.63 -21.85 -7.65
C VAL A 195 3.49 -20.67 -6.69
N TYR A 196 4.33 -20.59 -5.66
CA TYR A 196 4.33 -19.48 -4.72
C TYR A 196 4.59 -18.14 -5.41
N ILE A 197 5.58 -18.05 -6.30
CA ILE A 197 5.89 -16.85 -7.07
C ILE A 197 4.70 -16.41 -7.93
N VAL A 198 4.04 -17.35 -8.60
CA VAL A 198 2.85 -17.06 -9.41
C VAL A 198 1.73 -16.50 -8.55
N ILE A 199 1.44 -17.11 -7.40
CA ILE A 199 0.42 -16.63 -6.46
C ILE A 199 0.76 -15.21 -5.97
N LEU A 200 2.01 -14.95 -5.60
CA LEU A 200 2.50 -13.66 -5.15
C LEU A 200 2.33 -12.58 -6.23
N MET A 201 2.73 -12.89 -7.47
CA MET A 201 2.58 -11.97 -8.60
C MET A 201 1.11 -11.68 -8.96
N MET A 202 0.24 -12.68 -8.86
CA MET A 202 -1.20 -12.51 -9.07
C MET A 202 -1.83 -11.62 -7.99
N LYS A 203 -1.40 -11.77 -6.74
CA LYS A 203 -1.84 -10.92 -5.61
C LYS A 203 -1.45 -9.46 -5.86
N ASP A 204 -0.18 -9.20 -6.19
CA ASP A 204 0.32 -7.84 -6.45
C ASP A 204 -0.42 -7.18 -7.63
N ARG A 205 -0.68 -7.93 -8.70
CA ARG A 205 -1.43 -7.42 -9.86
C ARG A 205 -2.84 -6.98 -9.48
N ARG A 206 -3.57 -7.83 -8.76
CA ARG A 206 -4.94 -7.54 -8.30
C ARG A 206 -4.99 -6.33 -7.35
N GLU A 207 -3.99 -6.18 -6.49
CA GLU A 207 -3.92 -5.07 -5.55
C GLU A 207 -3.70 -3.72 -6.28
N ARG A 208 -2.84 -3.71 -7.29
CA ARG A 208 -2.62 -2.53 -8.17
C ARG A 208 -3.86 -2.17 -8.99
N GLU A 209 -4.54 -3.15 -9.58
CA GLU A 209 -5.78 -2.93 -10.31
C GLU A 209 -6.85 -2.32 -9.41
N ARG A 210 -6.94 -2.77 -8.15
CA ARG A 210 -7.85 -2.21 -7.15
C ARG A 210 -7.49 -0.77 -6.77
N ILE A 211 -6.22 -0.47 -6.51
CA ILE A 211 -5.74 0.88 -6.19
C ILE A 211 -6.07 1.82 -7.36
N LYS A 212 -5.84 1.39 -8.60
CA LYS A 212 -6.18 2.17 -9.79
C LYS A 212 -7.67 2.49 -9.85
N LEU A 213 -8.54 1.49 -9.65
CA LEU A 213 -10.00 1.69 -9.64
C LEU A 213 -10.44 2.64 -8.52
N LEU A 214 -9.87 2.52 -7.31
CA LEU A 214 -10.18 3.42 -6.21
C LEU A 214 -9.76 4.86 -6.50
N ASN A 215 -8.59 5.07 -7.11
CA ASN A 215 -8.13 6.39 -7.52
C ASN A 215 -9.06 7.02 -8.58
N GLU A 216 -9.52 6.25 -9.57
CA GLU A 216 -10.49 6.71 -10.57
C GLU A 216 -11.84 7.11 -9.91
N GLN A 217 -12.31 6.32 -8.93
CA GLN A 217 -13.54 6.66 -8.17
C GLN A 217 -13.36 7.91 -7.32
N LEU A 218 -12.20 8.07 -6.68
CA LEU A 218 -11.88 9.22 -5.85
C LEU A 218 -11.78 10.52 -6.70
N GLN A 219 -11.20 10.42 -7.89
CA GLN A 219 -11.14 11.54 -8.82
C GLN A 219 -12.53 11.97 -9.27
N LYS A 220 -13.40 11.03 -9.68
CA LYS A 220 -14.79 11.33 -10.06
C LYS A 220 -15.58 11.97 -8.91
N ALA A 221 -15.43 11.45 -7.69
CA ALA A 221 -16.10 12.03 -6.52
C ALA A 221 -15.61 13.46 -6.24
N ASN A 222 -14.32 13.73 -6.44
CA ASN A 222 -13.75 15.07 -6.27
C ASN A 222 -14.27 16.06 -7.35
N GLU A 223 -14.37 15.62 -8.60
CA GLU A 223 -14.97 16.40 -9.70
C GLU A 223 -16.43 16.76 -9.38
N GLN A 224 -17.24 15.78 -8.95
CA GLN A 224 -18.64 16.01 -8.53
C GLN A 224 -18.76 16.98 -7.35
N LEU A 225 -17.85 16.90 -6.37
CA LEU A 225 -17.82 17.85 -5.25
C LEU A 225 -17.50 19.27 -5.72
N HIS A 226 -16.58 19.42 -6.67
CA HIS A 226 -16.26 20.72 -7.27
C HIS A 226 -17.44 21.32 -8.02
N GLU A 227 -18.12 20.55 -8.85
CA GLU A 227 -19.33 20.97 -9.57
C GLU A 227 -20.43 21.39 -8.59
N PHE A 228 -20.65 20.57 -7.55
CA PHE A 228 -21.66 20.88 -6.53
C PHE A 228 -21.32 22.14 -5.71
N ALA A 229 -20.04 22.39 -5.43
CA ALA A 229 -19.59 23.59 -4.74
C ALA A 229 -19.85 24.86 -5.60
N GLN A 230 -19.55 24.81 -6.90
CA GLN A 230 -19.83 25.92 -7.83
C GLN A 230 -21.34 26.19 -7.97
N GLU A 231 -22.15 25.13 -8.09
CA GLU A 231 -23.60 25.28 -8.15
C GLU A 231 -24.16 25.94 -6.87
N LYS A 232 -23.66 25.52 -5.69
CA LYS A 232 -24.03 26.10 -4.40
C LYS A 232 -23.63 27.56 -4.28
N GLU A 233 -22.47 27.94 -4.80
CA GLU A 233 -22.01 29.34 -4.83
C GLU A 233 -22.92 30.20 -5.68
N LEU A 234 -23.24 29.78 -6.91
CA LEU A 234 -24.16 30.45 -7.81
C LEU A 234 -25.59 30.59 -7.21
N MET A 235 -26.08 29.51 -6.58
CA MET A 235 -27.36 29.54 -5.87
C MET A 235 -27.32 30.52 -4.69
N GLY A 236 -26.19 30.57 -3.95
CA GLY A 236 -25.98 31.50 -2.85
C GLY A 236 -26.02 32.96 -3.31
N GLU A 237 -25.32 33.28 -4.39
CA GLU A 237 -25.32 34.61 -4.99
C GLU A 237 -26.74 35.05 -5.47
N THR A 238 -27.42 34.14 -6.16
CA THR A 238 -28.78 34.39 -6.64
C THR A 238 -29.78 34.64 -5.49
N LYS A 239 -29.67 33.82 -4.43
CA LYS A 239 -30.50 33.96 -3.22
C LYS A 239 -30.28 35.31 -2.53
N GLU A 240 -29.03 35.72 -2.40
CA GLU A 240 -28.66 36.99 -1.78
C GLU A 240 -29.09 38.18 -2.63
N ARG A 241 -28.92 38.12 -3.95
CA ARG A 241 -29.43 39.12 -4.90
C ARG A 241 -30.95 39.29 -4.77
N ASN A 242 -31.71 38.19 -4.70
CA ASN A 242 -33.16 38.23 -4.53
C ASN A 242 -33.60 38.76 -3.15
N ARG A 243 -32.81 38.47 -2.09
CA ARG A 243 -33.07 39.03 -0.76
C ARG A 243 -32.89 40.54 -0.74
N LEU A 244 -31.79 41.03 -1.29
CA LEU A 244 -31.48 42.47 -1.38
C LEU A 244 -32.46 43.22 -2.27
N ALA A 245 -32.89 42.62 -3.39
CA ALA A 245 -33.91 43.25 -4.26
C ALA A 245 -35.24 43.46 -3.52
N ARG A 246 -35.65 42.49 -2.70
CA ARG A 246 -36.86 42.66 -1.84
C ARG A 246 -36.67 43.75 -0.77
N GLU A 247 -35.53 43.79 -0.09
CA GLU A 247 -35.19 44.78 0.92
C GLU A 247 -35.22 46.21 0.32
N ILE A 248 -34.68 46.37 -0.90
CA ILE A 248 -34.73 47.65 -1.64
C ILE A 248 -36.18 48.01 -2.00
N HIS A 249 -36.98 47.06 -2.50
CA HIS A 249 -38.38 47.28 -2.88
C HIS A 249 -39.23 47.72 -1.67
N ASP A 250 -39.07 47.07 -0.53
CA ASP A 250 -39.79 47.38 0.71
C ASP A 250 -39.41 48.77 1.24
N THR A 251 -38.10 49.08 1.21
CA THR A 251 -37.59 50.40 1.63
C THR A 251 -38.12 51.52 0.74
N LEU A 252 -38.03 51.33 -0.60
CA LEU A 252 -38.58 52.29 -1.57
C LEU A 252 -40.08 52.45 -1.42
N GLY A 253 -40.83 51.37 -1.26
CA GLY A 253 -42.29 51.42 -1.05
C GLY A 253 -42.67 52.24 0.17
N HIS A 254 -41.95 52.03 1.31
CA HIS A 254 -42.21 52.83 2.52
C HIS A 254 -41.90 54.29 2.36
N ILE A 255 -40.79 54.66 1.71
CA ILE A 255 -40.37 56.01 1.49
C ILE A 255 -41.37 56.74 0.53
N LEU A 256 -41.71 56.12 -0.59
CA LEU A 256 -42.62 56.65 -1.56
C LEU A 256 -44.06 56.90 -0.98
N THR A 257 -44.55 55.94 -0.19
CA THR A 257 -45.79 56.04 0.53
C THR A 257 -45.79 57.24 1.50
N GLY A 258 -44.70 57.36 2.29
CA GLY A 258 -44.52 58.43 3.23
C GLY A 258 -44.47 59.84 2.54
N ILE A 259 -43.78 59.94 1.40
CA ILE A 259 -43.73 61.14 0.56
C ILE A 259 -45.10 61.46 0.01
N SER A 260 -45.84 60.49 -0.54
CA SER A 260 -47.18 60.68 -1.11
C SER A 260 -48.17 61.21 -0.06
N VAL A 261 -48.27 60.56 1.07
CA VAL A 261 -49.16 61.02 2.18
C VAL A 261 -48.72 62.33 2.73
N GLY A 262 -47.42 62.62 2.78
CA GLY A 262 -46.93 63.93 3.19
C GLY A 262 -47.31 65.03 2.20
N ILE A 263 -47.21 64.78 0.90
CA ILE A 263 -47.63 65.75 -0.14
C ILE A 263 -49.14 66.01 -0.03
N ASP A 264 -49.99 65.00 0.14
CA ASP A 264 -51.43 65.16 0.32
C ASP A 264 -51.75 66.03 1.53
N ALA A 265 -51.00 65.81 2.64
CA ALA A 265 -51.16 66.68 3.84
C ALA A 265 -50.75 68.16 3.58
N VAL A 266 -49.68 68.40 2.82
CA VAL A 266 -49.21 69.73 2.45
C VAL A 266 -50.27 70.43 1.57
N LEU A 267 -50.90 69.77 0.62
CA LEU A 267 -51.94 70.35 -0.22
C LEU A 267 -53.12 70.84 0.61
N VAL A 268 -53.51 70.12 1.65
CA VAL A 268 -54.58 70.55 2.55
C VAL A 268 -54.15 71.76 3.43
N LEU A 269 -52.91 71.77 3.86
CA LEU A 269 -52.36 72.81 4.73
C LEU A 269 -52.06 74.13 4.00
N MET A 270 -51.84 74.10 2.69
CA MET A 270 -51.53 75.32 1.89
C MET A 270 -52.58 76.39 2.00
N ASP A 271 -53.85 76.01 2.07
CA ASP A 271 -54.98 76.95 2.16
C ASP A 271 -55.29 77.43 3.59
N ILE A 272 -54.89 76.66 4.60
CA ILE A 272 -55.26 76.86 6.01
C ILE A 272 -54.12 77.48 6.83
N ALA A 273 -52.89 77.02 6.61
CA ALA A 273 -51.69 77.36 7.37
C ALA A 273 -50.38 77.25 6.52
N PRO A 274 -50.12 78.25 5.66
CA PRO A 274 -49.02 78.21 4.68
C PRO A 274 -47.61 78.00 5.30
N ASP A 275 -47.37 78.59 6.49
CA ASP A 275 -46.07 78.42 7.18
C ASP A 275 -45.84 76.94 7.62
N LYS A 276 -46.87 76.23 8.10
CA LYS A 276 -46.83 74.85 8.46
C LYS A 276 -46.70 73.94 7.22
N ALA A 277 -47.31 74.31 6.10
CA ALA A 277 -47.18 73.63 4.83
C ALA A 277 -45.75 73.65 4.33
N LYS A 278 -45.03 74.78 4.49
CA LYS A 278 -43.62 74.91 4.12
C LYS A 278 -42.70 74.03 5.01
N GLU A 279 -42.91 74.06 6.32
CA GLU A 279 -42.16 73.18 7.25
C GLU A 279 -42.36 71.70 6.93
N GLN A 280 -43.60 71.28 6.64
CA GLN A 280 -43.91 69.87 6.26
C GLN A 280 -43.28 69.55 4.93
N LEU A 281 -43.18 70.42 3.95
CA LEU A 281 -42.53 70.21 2.66
C LEU A 281 -40.99 70.00 2.83
N GLU A 282 -40.38 70.79 3.72
CA GLU A 282 -38.96 70.64 4.06
C GLU A 282 -38.70 69.25 4.69
N GLY A 283 -39.58 68.79 5.58
CA GLY A 283 -39.52 67.43 6.20
C GLY A 283 -39.65 66.29 5.18
N ILE A 284 -40.54 66.45 4.18
CA ILE A 284 -40.68 65.50 3.07
C ILE A 284 -39.41 65.45 2.23
N GLY A 285 -38.81 66.64 1.93
CA GLY A 285 -37.54 66.73 1.22
C GLY A 285 -36.37 66.02 1.94
N ASP A 286 -36.34 66.14 3.27
CA ASP A 286 -35.34 65.44 4.08
C ASP A 286 -35.55 63.93 4.12
N THR A 287 -36.79 63.47 4.16
CA THR A 287 -37.16 62.05 4.09
C THR A 287 -36.79 61.49 2.73
N ALA A 288 -37.03 62.18 1.64
CA ALA A 288 -36.64 61.79 0.29
C ALA A 288 -35.12 61.68 0.14
N ARG A 289 -34.35 62.66 0.68
CA ARG A 289 -32.89 62.65 0.65
C ARG A 289 -32.30 61.46 1.45
N ARG A 290 -32.81 61.17 2.63
CA ARG A 290 -32.41 60.03 3.47
C ARG A 290 -32.73 58.72 2.76
N GLY A 291 -33.91 58.56 2.24
CA GLY A 291 -34.30 57.36 1.51
C GLY A 291 -33.44 57.08 0.30
N LEU A 292 -33.07 58.10 -0.48
CA LEU A 292 -32.17 57.97 -1.60
C LEU A 292 -30.77 57.50 -1.17
N GLN A 293 -30.28 57.96 0.00
CA GLN A 293 -29.00 57.49 0.55
C GLN A 293 -29.06 56.03 1.00
N ASP A 294 -30.15 55.57 1.61
CA ASP A 294 -30.32 54.19 2.05
C ASP A 294 -30.41 53.24 0.85
N VAL A 295 -31.15 53.60 -0.19
CA VAL A 295 -31.19 52.85 -1.46
C VAL A 295 -29.78 52.73 -2.08
N ARG A 296 -29.04 53.85 -2.17
CA ARG A 296 -27.66 53.84 -2.69
C ARG A 296 -26.75 52.92 -1.88
N ARG A 297 -26.91 52.88 -0.55
CA ARG A 297 -26.13 52.00 0.33
C ARG A 297 -26.47 50.53 0.07
N SER A 298 -27.73 50.18 -0.11
CA SER A 298 -28.18 48.82 -0.40
C SER A 298 -27.73 48.34 -1.79
N VAL A 299 -27.80 49.20 -2.81
CA VAL A 299 -27.31 48.90 -4.16
C VAL A 299 -25.77 48.70 -4.20
N ARG A 300 -25.00 49.47 -3.40
CA ARG A 300 -23.55 49.27 -3.28
C ARG A 300 -23.18 47.89 -2.70
N LYS A 301 -24.03 47.32 -1.85
CA LYS A 301 -23.81 45.94 -1.33
C LYS A 301 -24.03 44.84 -2.39
N LEU A 302 -24.83 45.12 -3.43
CA LEU A 302 -25.14 44.19 -4.52
C LEU A 302 -23.98 43.95 -5.50
N LYS A 303 -23.17 45.00 -5.79
CA LYS A 303 -21.99 44.89 -6.67
C LYS A 303 -20.91 45.91 -6.26
N PRO A 304 -19.96 45.54 -5.40
CA PRO A 304 -18.88 46.44 -5.00
C PRO A 304 -18.08 46.98 -6.19
N ASP A 305 -17.80 46.13 -7.18
CA ASP A 305 -16.90 46.49 -8.31
C ASP A 305 -17.57 47.23 -9.46
N ALA A 306 -18.90 47.11 -9.63
CA ALA A 306 -19.59 47.75 -10.74
C ALA A 306 -19.88 49.27 -10.51
N LEU A 307 -19.96 49.68 -9.23
CA LEU A 307 -20.25 51.05 -8.85
C LEU A 307 -19.03 51.98 -8.75
N GLU A 308 -17.84 51.40 -8.65
CA GLU A 308 -16.57 52.18 -8.71
C GLU A 308 -16.23 52.62 -10.13
N ARG A 309 -16.79 51.97 -11.16
CA ARG A 309 -16.50 52.26 -12.58
C ARG A 309 -17.63 52.92 -13.36
N MET A 310 -18.85 53.01 -12.83
CA MET A 310 -20.01 53.53 -13.53
C MET A 310 -20.84 54.51 -12.67
N SER A 311 -21.46 55.52 -13.31
CA SER A 311 -22.43 56.35 -12.62
C SER A 311 -23.66 55.54 -12.21
N LEU A 312 -24.33 55.90 -11.10
CA LEU A 312 -25.50 55.21 -10.57
C LEU A 312 -26.60 55.01 -11.64
N SER A 313 -26.79 55.96 -12.55
CA SER A 313 -27.76 55.91 -13.66
C SER A 313 -27.44 54.76 -14.63
N ASN A 314 -26.18 54.58 -14.97
CA ASN A 314 -25.76 53.51 -15.88
C ASN A 314 -25.81 52.14 -15.23
N ALA A 315 -25.52 52.05 -13.92
CA ALA A 315 -25.62 50.78 -13.18
C ALA A 315 -27.08 50.32 -13.03
N ILE A 316 -28.01 51.22 -12.84
CA ILE A 316 -29.47 50.95 -12.78
C ILE A 316 -29.99 50.55 -14.17
N HIS A 317 -29.55 51.20 -15.25
CA HIS A 317 -29.94 50.81 -16.61
C HIS A 317 -29.49 49.39 -16.95
N GLN A 318 -28.26 49.04 -16.63
CA GLN A 318 -27.74 47.69 -16.90
C GLN A 318 -28.42 46.60 -16.08
N MET A 319 -28.94 46.94 -14.87
CA MET A 319 -29.71 45.98 -14.03
C MET A 319 -31.15 45.79 -14.53
N ILE A 320 -31.67 46.70 -15.38
CA ILE A 320 -33.02 46.60 -15.96
C ILE A 320 -33.00 45.87 -17.30
N GLU A 321 -31.86 45.90 -18.01
CA GLU A 321 -31.66 45.21 -19.31
C GLU A 321 -31.22 43.75 -19.20
N ASP A 322 -30.63 43.29 -18.06
CA ASP A 322 -30.32 41.91 -17.77
C ASP A 322 -31.51 41.22 -17.03
#